data_3f485712af12cf4adc2677bd621e7856
#
_entry.id   3f485712af12cf4adc2677bd621e7856
#
_cell.length_a   1.000
_cell.length_b   1.000
_cell.length_c   1.000
_cell.angle_alpha   90.00
_cell.angle_beta   90.00
_cell.angle_gamma   90.00
#
_symmetry.space_group_name_H-M   'P 1'
#
loop_
_entity.id
_entity.type
_entity.pdbx_description
1 polymer ?
#
loop_
_entity_poly.entity_id
_entity_poly.type
_entity_poly.pdbx_seq_one_letter_code
_entity_poly.pdbx_strand_id
1 'polypeptide(L)'
;MTEDQVSEEALPARIPIFPLSGVLLLPDAKLPLNIFEPRYLDMVRDAMAGDRIIGMVQPLARSSGSGSPPLYDIGGAGRITAFEETKDSRFEITLTGLSRFAIIEELPATTRYRQVVADWDRFAADRWSEENVAGIDRNRLLTALRAYLELAQIPAEWEAIAKAETGPLITSLAMICPFGPSEKQALLEAHDLFERSRIMTALVEMSLLHRASGGGDEQGGDDHQIH
;
A
#
# COMPACT_ATOMS: atom_id res chain seq x y z
N MET A 1 16.48 -36.99 4.97
CA MET A 1 15.16 -36.39 5.16
C MET A 1 15.33 -35.40 6.32
N THR A 2 15.66 -34.20 6.02
CA THR A 2 15.68 -33.07 6.96
C THR A 2 14.57 -32.15 6.51
N GLU A 3 13.43 -32.23 7.25
CA GLU A 3 12.36 -31.25 7.16
C GLU A 3 12.96 -29.92 7.58
N ASP A 4 13.09 -28.98 6.64
CA ASP A 4 13.26 -27.58 6.95
C ASP A 4 12.00 -27.13 7.69
N GLN A 5 12.05 -27.20 9.01
CA GLN A 5 11.15 -26.46 9.86
C GLN A 5 11.49 -24.99 9.62
N VAL A 6 10.73 -24.33 8.74
CA VAL A 6 10.63 -22.88 8.70
C VAL A 6 10.20 -22.48 10.10
N SER A 7 11.14 -22.04 10.91
CA SER A 7 10.87 -21.56 12.24
C SER A 7 9.88 -20.40 12.11
N GLU A 8 8.74 -20.56 12.72
CA GLU A 8 7.66 -19.60 12.84
C GLU A 8 8.22 -18.37 13.58
N GLU A 9 8.85 -17.47 12.84
CA GLU A 9 9.41 -16.26 13.43
C GLU A 9 8.24 -15.39 13.91
N ALA A 10 8.04 -15.35 15.22
CA ALA A 10 6.98 -14.57 15.83
C ALA A 10 7.18 -13.09 15.46
N LEU A 11 6.15 -12.47 14.90
CA LEU A 11 6.19 -11.04 14.59
C LEU A 11 6.24 -10.21 15.88
N PRO A 12 7.01 -9.12 15.94
CA PRO A 12 7.15 -8.32 17.15
C PRO A 12 5.83 -7.61 17.50
N ALA A 13 5.53 -7.58 18.79
CA ALA A 13 4.31 -6.88 19.26
C ALA A 13 4.40 -5.35 19.06
N ARG A 14 5.62 -4.80 19.03
CA ARG A 14 5.86 -3.35 18.82
C ARG A 14 6.61 -3.13 17.54
N ILE A 15 6.09 -2.25 16.70
CA ILE A 15 6.73 -1.91 15.44
C ILE A 15 6.77 -0.39 15.23
N PRO A 16 7.84 0.13 14.60
CA PRO A 16 7.84 1.48 14.05
C PRO A 16 6.86 1.57 12.92
N ILE A 17 6.20 2.73 12.78
CA ILE A 17 5.29 2.96 11.66
C ILE A 17 5.71 4.16 10.83
N PHE A 18 5.48 4.03 9.53
CA PHE A 18 5.68 5.08 8.55
C PHE A 18 4.33 5.55 8.00
N PRO A 19 3.79 6.67 8.52
CA PRO A 19 2.57 7.26 7.98
C PRO A 19 2.81 7.86 6.60
N LEU A 20 2.19 7.27 5.57
CA LEU A 20 2.33 7.75 4.19
C LEU A 20 1.00 7.64 3.44
N SER A 21 0.48 8.80 3.02
CA SER A 21 -0.82 8.87 2.33
C SER A 21 -0.75 8.27 0.92
N GLY A 22 -1.75 7.50 0.55
CA GLY A 22 -1.87 6.92 -0.80
C GLY A 22 -0.90 5.74 -1.07
N VAL A 23 -0.18 5.29 -0.06
CA VAL A 23 0.72 4.14 -0.16
C VAL A 23 0.23 3.03 0.75
N LEU A 24 0.17 1.81 0.22
CA LEU A 24 -0.13 0.62 0.99
C LEU A 24 0.90 -0.47 0.70
N LEU A 25 1.05 -1.41 1.63
CA LEU A 25 1.89 -2.58 1.47
C LEU A 25 1.07 -3.83 1.78
N LEU A 26 0.97 -4.71 0.81
CA LEU A 26 0.29 -5.99 0.93
C LEU A 26 1.32 -7.12 1.09
N PRO A 27 0.92 -8.28 1.66
CA PRO A 27 1.80 -9.45 1.77
C PRO A 27 2.47 -9.80 0.43
N ASP A 28 3.70 -10.27 0.49
CA ASP A 28 4.58 -10.67 -0.63
C ASP A 28 4.92 -9.58 -1.65
N ALA A 29 4.30 -8.43 -1.56
CA ALA A 29 4.60 -7.31 -2.44
C ALA A 29 5.88 -6.56 -2.03
N LYS A 30 6.50 -5.89 -3.00
CA LYS A 30 7.70 -5.08 -2.78
C LYS A 30 7.36 -3.60 -2.89
N LEU A 31 7.83 -2.83 -1.91
CA LEU A 31 7.67 -1.38 -1.86
C LEU A 31 9.04 -0.71 -1.75
N PRO A 32 9.56 -0.14 -2.85
CA PRO A 32 10.76 0.68 -2.79
C PRO A 32 10.44 2.05 -2.18
N LEU A 33 11.30 2.52 -1.29
CA LEU A 33 11.16 3.80 -0.58
C LEU A 33 12.48 4.54 -0.59
N ASN A 34 12.41 5.87 -0.78
CA ASN A 34 13.54 6.77 -0.63
C ASN A 34 13.33 7.59 0.66
N ILE A 35 14.19 7.38 1.64
CA ILE A 35 14.08 7.95 2.99
C ILE A 35 15.07 9.10 3.12
N PHE A 36 14.57 10.30 3.44
CA PHE A 36 15.39 11.51 3.58
C PHE A 36 15.03 12.36 4.81
N GLU A 37 13.83 12.19 5.37
CA GLU A 37 13.47 12.91 6.59
C GLU A 37 14.24 12.37 7.80
N PRO A 38 14.86 13.21 8.66
CA PRO A 38 15.69 12.76 9.78
C PRO A 38 14.99 11.76 10.70
N ARG A 39 13.70 11.96 11.00
CA ARG A 39 12.92 11.04 11.85
C ARG A 39 12.78 9.65 11.24
N TYR A 40 12.70 9.54 9.93
CA TYR A 40 12.58 8.25 9.25
C TYR A 40 13.93 7.62 8.96
N LEU A 41 15.00 8.42 8.84
CA LEU A 41 16.38 7.88 8.86
C LEU A 41 16.67 7.20 10.20
N ASP A 42 16.28 7.83 11.33
CA ASP A 42 16.41 7.23 12.66
C ASP A 42 15.57 5.93 12.74
N MET A 43 14.32 5.96 12.26
CA MET A 43 13.45 4.77 12.21
C MET A 43 14.08 3.59 11.47
N VAL A 44 14.66 3.85 10.30
CA VAL A 44 15.29 2.79 9.49
C VAL A 44 16.55 2.25 10.19
N ARG A 45 17.37 3.11 10.80
CA ARG A 45 18.55 2.67 11.57
C ARG A 45 18.15 1.75 12.73
N ASP A 46 17.14 2.15 13.50
CA ASP A 46 16.63 1.36 14.62
C ASP A 46 16.01 0.05 14.15
N ALA A 47 15.22 0.08 13.07
CA ALA A 47 14.66 -1.13 12.47
C ALA A 47 15.76 -2.08 11.99
N MET A 48 16.81 -1.58 11.33
CA MET A 48 17.97 -2.41 10.88
C MET A 48 18.74 -3.03 12.02
N ALA A 49 18.75 -2.42 13.19
CA ALA A 49 19.37 -2.97 14.40
C ALA A 49 18.50 -4.01 15.13
N GLY A 50 17.20 -4.11 14.78
CA GLY A 50 16.24 -5.04 15.36
C GLY A 50 15.66 -6.00 14.32
N ASP A 51 14.33 -6.13 14.32
CA ASP A 51 13.58 -7.12 13.51
C ASP A 51 13.50 -6.77 12.01
N ARG A 52 13.96 -5.58 11.62
CA ARG A 52 13.89 -5.03 10.26
C ARG A 52 12.48 -4.84 9.75
N ILE A 53 11.50 -4.69 10.63
CA ILE A 53 10.08 -4.57 10.28
C ILE A 53 9.64 -3.10 10.44
N ILE A 54 8.91 -2.62 9.44
CA ILE A 54 8.28 -1.30 9.44
C ILE A 54 6.82 -1.46 8.99
N GLY A 55 5.89 -0.86 9.72
CA GLY A 55 4.47 -0.78 9.37
C GLY A 55 4.18 0.44 8.49
N MET A 56 3.58 0.23 7.32
CA MET A 56 3.03 1.29 6.48
C MET A 56 1.59 1.55 6.89
N VAL A 57 1.26 2.79 7.24
CA VAL A 57 -0.08 3.18 7.71
C VAL A 57 -0.50 4.45 7.00
N GLN A 58 -1.77 4.56 6.60
CA GLN A 58 -2.27 5.78 6.03
C GLN A 58 -2.75 6.75 7.12
N PRO A 59 -2.41 8.05 7.00
CA PRO A 59 -3.07 9.07 7.82
C PRO A 59 -4.52 9.24 7.35
N LEU A 60 -5.44 9.41 8.29
CA LEU A 60 -6.78 9.93 8.03
C LEU A 60 -6.66 11.34 7.43
N ALA A 61 -7.64 11.74 6.62
CA ALA A 61 -7.62 13.02 5.90
C ALA A 61 -7.15 14.18 6.79
N ARG A 62 -6.38 15.09 6.20
CA ARG A 62 -5.69 16.21 6.87
C ARG A 62 -6.53 16.84 7.98
N SER A 63 -6.14 16.61 9.23
CA SER A 63 -6.60 17.44 10.32
C SER A 63 -5.94 18.82 10.19
N SER A 64 -6.71 19.86 10.16
CA SER A 64 -6.24 21.26 10.12
C SER A 64 -5.58 21.75 11.42
N GLY A 65 -5.09 20.83 12.27
CA GLY A 65 -4.45 21.11 13.54
C GLY A 65 -2.93 20.90 13.53
N SER A 66 -2.23 21.51 14.46
CA SER A 66 -0.77 21.45 14.61
C SER A 66 -0.23 20.11 15.18
N GLY A 67 -1.07 19.08 15.31
CA GLY A 67 -0.69 17.75 15.82
C GLY A 67 -0.39 16.75 14.71
N SER A 68 0.15 15.59 15.10
CA SER A 68 0.27 14.44 14.19
C SER A 68 -1.12 13.99 13.73
N PRO A 69 -1.34 13.75 12.43
CA PRO A 69 -2.65 13.34 11.94
C PRO A 69 -3.05 11.99 12.56
N PRO A 70 -4.35 11.77 12.82
CA PRO A 70 -4.85 10.46 13.20
C PRO A 70 -4.58 9.47 12.06
N LEU A 71 -4.49 8.20 12.40
CA LEU A 71 -4.19 7.11 11.46
C LEU A 71 -5.43 6.25 11.24
N TYR A 72 -5.44 5.54 10.12
CA TYR A 72 -6.28 4.37 9.97
C TYR A 72 -5.80 3.26 10.91
N ASP A 73 -6.72 2.45 11.39
CA ASP A 73 -6.41 1.39 12.38
C ASP A 73 -5.71 0.18 11.76
N ILE A 74 -5.71 0.06 10.43
CA ILE A 74 -5.12 -1.08 9.73
C ILE A 74 -3.98 -0.60 8.84
N GLY A 75 -2.84 -1.28 8.97
CA GLY A 75 -1.65 -1.09 8.17
C GLY A 75 -1.14 -2.38 7.54
N GLY A 76 -0.13 -2.26 6.68
CA GLY A 76 0.63 -3.37 6.14
C GLY A 76 2.08 -3.31 6.60
N ALA A 77 2.58 -4.38 7.20
CA ALA A 77 3.96 -4.47 7.67
C ALA A 77 4.85 -5.16 6.64
N GLY A 78 6.07 -4.67 6.51
CA GLY A 78 7.09 -5.26 5.66
C GLY A 78 8.44 -5.33 6.31
N ARG A 79 9.23 -6.29 5.86
CA ARG A 79 10.64 -6.45 6.26
C ARG A 79 11.54 -5.69 5.27
N ILE A 80 12.56 -5.00 5.79
CA ILE A 80 13.59 -4.39 4.95
C ILE A 80 14.43 -5.52 4.33
N THR A 81 14.28 -5.72 3.02
CA THR A 81 14.98 -6.76 2.25
C THR A 81 16.10 -6.21 1.38
N ALA A 82 16.10 -4.91 1.13
CA ALA A 82 17.22 -4.20 0.52
C ALA A 82 17.44 -2.87 1.24
N PHE A 83 18.71 -2.49 1.39
CA PHE A 83 19.12 -1.23 2.03
C PHE A 83 20.38 -0.73 1.35
N GLU A 84 20.36 0.55 0.97
CA GLU A 84 21.52 1.27 0.45
C GLU A 84 21.52 2.69 1.02
N GLU A 85 22.70 3.13 1.51
CA GLU A 85 22.91 4.52 1.89
C GLU A 85 23.52 5.27 0.71
N THR A 86 22.83 6.30 0.27
CA THR A 86 23.28 7.14 -0.86
C THR A 86 24.31 8.17 -0.41
N LYS A 87 25.07 8.75 -1.37
CA LYS A 87 26.13 9.73 -1.10
C LYS A 87 25.64 11.02 -0.43
N ASP A 88 24.37 11.33 -0.57
CA ASP A 88 23.70 12.48 0.06
C ASP A 88 22.98 12.14 1.38
N SER A 89 23.39 11.02 2.01
CA SER A 89 22.90 10.57 3.31
C SER A 89 21.40 10.27 3.35
N ARG A 90 20.81 9.85 2.23
CA ARG A 90 19.48 9.25 2.16
C ARG A 90 19.58 7.74 2.22
N PHE A 91 18.48 7.09 2.52
CA PHE A 91 18.39 5.63 2.44
C PHE A 91 17.43 5.22 1.34
N GLU A 92 17.89 4.35 0.45
CA GLU A 92 17.05 3.60 -0.47
C GLU A 92 16.80 2.23 0.14
N ILE A 93 15.54 1.93 0.45
CA ILE A 93 15.16 0.65 1.04
C ILE A 93 14.07 -0.02 0.21
N THR A 94 14.00 -1.34 0.30
CA THR A 94 12.84 -2.09 -0.19
C THR A 94 12.21 -2.83 0.97
N LEU A 95 10.91 -2.60 1.18
CA LEU A 95 10.10 -3.41 2.08
C LEU A 95 9.47 -4.56 1.28
N THR A 96 9.60 -5.78 1.79
CA THR A 96 8.80 -6.92 1.32
C THR A 96 7.68 -7.15 2.33
N GLY A 97 6.43 -7.13 1.87
CA GLY A 97 5.25 -7.28 2.72
C GLY A 97 5.23 -8.63 3.44
N LEU A 98 4.89 -8.59 4.73
CA LEU A 98 4.79 -9.76 5.59
C LEU A 98 3.34 -10.10 5.94
N SER A 99 2.63 -9.13 6.46
CA SER A 99 1.25 -9.28 6.94
C SER A 99 0.61 -7.91 7.12
N ARG A 100 -0.69 -7.85 7.03
CA ARG A 100 -1.47 -6.74 7.58
C ARG A 100 -1.47 -6.83 9.11
N PHE A 101 -1.75 -5.72 9.77
CA PHE A 101 -1.91 -5.64 11.22
C PHE A 101 -2.98 -4.61 11.58
N ALA A 102 -3.59 -4.81 12.75
CA ALA A 102 -4.41 -3.77 13.36
C ALA A 102 -3.61 -3.04 14.45
N ILE A 103 -3.83 -1.76 14.59
CA ILE A 103 -3.24 -0.94 15.67
C ILE A 103 -4.06 -1.16 16.93
N ILE A 104 -3.45 -1.71 17.99
CA ILE A 104 -4.06 -1.80 19.31
C ILE A 104 -3.97 -0.45 20.01
N GLU A 105 -2.77 0.12 20.02
CA GLU A 105 -2.50 1.43 20.62
C GLU A 105 -1.26 2.08 19.98
N GLU A 106 -1.22 3.39 19.96
CA GLU A 106 -0.04 4.16 19.65
C GLU A 106 0.77 4.41 20.93
N LEU A 107 2.06 4.11 20.86
CA LEU A 107 2.93 4.25 22.03
C LEU A 107 3.31 5.72 22.26
N PRO A 108 3.54 6.13 23.53
CA PRO A 108 4.08 7.45 23.84
C PRO A 108 5.37 7.73 23.07
N ALA A 109 5.52 8.95 22.57
CA ALA A 109 6.66 9.36 21.77
C ALA A 109 7.97 9.36 22.58
N THR A 110 8.75 8.30 22.48
CA THR A 110 10.12 8.19 23.00
C THR A 110 11.16 8.32 21.89
N THR A 111 10.73 8.23 20.65
CA THR A 111 11.52 8.38 19.43
C THR A 111 10.98 9.53 18.58
N ARG A 112 11.72 9.94 17.55
CA ARG A 112 11.27 10.96 16.60
C ARG A 112 10.21 10.45 15.61
N TYR A 113 10.02 9.14 15.55
CA TYR A 113 9.03 8.46 14.72
C TYR A 113 7.99 7.77 15.61
N ARG A 114 6.85 7.46 15.04
CA ARG A 114 5.71 6.84 15.74
C ARG A 114 5.93 5.32 15.85
N GLN A 115 5.45 4.74 16.94
CA GLN A 115 5.45 3.31 17.20
C GLN A 115 4.07 2.88 17.69
N VAL A 116 3.70 1.64 17.37
CA VAL A 116 2.42 1.06 17.76
C VAL A 116 2.60 -0.34 18.33
N VAL A 117 1.62 -0.76 19.12
CA VAL A 117 1.39 -2.18 19.43
C VAL A 117 0.50 -2.74 18.32
N ALA A 118 0.99 -3.78 17.65
CA ALA A 118 0.35 -4.41 16.52
C ALA A 118 -0.39 -5.68 16.95
N ASP A 119 -1.63 -5.84 16.47
CA ASP A 119 -2.38 -7.09 16.48
C ASP A 119 -2.23 -7.77 15.11
N TRP A 120 -1.61 -8.93 15.12
CA TRP A 120 -1.36 -9.76 13.94
C TRP A 120 -2.44 -10.83 13.74
N ASP A 121 -3.19 -11.19 14.79
CA ASP A 121 -4.11 -12.33 14.79
C ASP A 121 -5.29 -12.07 13.86
N ARG A 122 -5.71 -10.82 13.76
CA ARG A 122 -6.78 -10.42 12.82
C ARG A 122 -6.47 -10.77 11.36
N PHE A 123 -5.19 -10.82 11.00
CA PHE A 123 -4.71 -11.11 9.65
C PHE A 123 -3.77 -12.31 9.60
N ALA A 124 -3.95 -13.26 10.51
CA ALA A 124 -3.12 -14.47 10.56
C ALA A 124 -3.09 -15.23 9.22
N ALA A 125 -4.18 -15.19 8.47
CA ALA A 125 -4.28 -15.81 7.15
C ALA A 125 -3.29 -15.24 6.13
N ASP A 126 -2.86 -14.00 6.26
CA ASP A 126 -1.89 -13.38 5.34
C ASP A 126 -0.54 -14.13 5.30
N ARG A 127 -0.23 -14.91 6.33
CA ARG A 127 1.05 -15.62 6.48
C ARG A 127 1.01 -17.09 6.06
N TRP A 128 -0.22 -17.65 5.95
CA TRP A 128 -0.39 -19.11 5.84
C TRP A 128 -1.31 -19.56 4.72
N SER A 129 -2.09 -18.64 4.15
CA SER A 129 -3.09 -18.99 3.15
C SER A 129 -2.50 -18.99 1.76
N GLU A 130 -2.70 -20.09 1.03
CA GLU A 130 -2.62 -20.04 -0.42
C GLU A 130 -3.71 -19.09 -0.93
N GLU A 131 -3.35 -18.23 -1.87
CA GLU A 131 -4.29 -17.28 -2.47
C GLU A 131 -5.43 -18.02 -3.18
N ASN A 132 -6.63 -17.91 -2.61
CA ASN A 132 -7.80 -18.47 -3.25
C ASN A 132 -8.33 -17.54 -4.34
N VAL A 133 -8.13 -17.93 -5.58
CA VAL A 133 -8.58 -17.19 -6.78
C VAL A 133 -9.96 -17.64 -7.28
N ALA A 134 -10.61 -18.60 -6.61
CA ALA A 134 -11.91 -19.12 -7.02
C ALA A 134 -12.97 -18.01 -7.01
N GLY A 135 -13.77 -17.94 -8.08
CA GLY A 135 -14.84 -16.96 -8.22
C GLY A 135 -14.41 -15.54 -8.65
N ILE A 136 -13.12 -15.28 -8.79
CA ILE A 136 -12.64 -13.98 -9.30
C ILE A 136 -12.92 -13.85 -10.79
N ASP A 137 -13.68 -12.86 -11.18
CA ASP A 137 -13.92 -12.51 -12.59
C ASP A 137 -12.74 -11.71 -13.16
N ARG A 138 -11.66 -12.45 -13.45
CA ARG A 138 -10.45 -11.88 -14.04
C ARG A 138 -10.72 -11.15 -15.35
N ASN A 139 -11.62 -11.68 -16.19
CA ASN A 139 -11.88 -11.10 -17.51
C ASN A 139 -12.54 -9.72 -17.37
N ARG A 140 -13.50 -9.58 -16.45
CA ARG A 140 -14.13 -8.29 -16.15
C ARG A 140 -13.08 -7.29 -15.63
N LEU A 141 -12.25 -7.69 -14.69
CA LEU A 141 -11.17 -6.84 -14.16
C LEU A 141 -10.23 -6.36 -15.28
N LEU A 142 -9.74 -7.28 -16.13
CA LEU A 142 -8.82 -6.93 -17.22
C LEU A 142 -9.48 -6.03 -18.27
N THR A 143 -10.75 -6.25 -18.57
CA THR A 143 -11.51 -5.41 -19.52
C THR A 143 -11.65 -3.98 -18.98
N ALA A 144 -12.06 -3.84 -17.72
CA ALA A 144 -12.19 -2.54 -17.08
C ALA A 144 -10.83 -1.83 -16.96
N LEU A 145 -9.78 -2.57 -16.54
CA LEU A 145 -8.42 -2.05 -16.41
C LEU A 145 -7.89 -1.52 -17.74
N ARG A 146 -8.10 -2.27 -18.84
CA ARG A 146 -7.67 -1.84 -20.17
C ARG A 146 -8.31 -0.50 -20.55
N ALA A 147 -9.62 -0.41 -20.43
CA ALA A 147 -10.34 0.82 -20.73
C ALA A 147 -9.87 2.00 -19.86
N TYR A 148 -9.61 1.74 -18.57
CA TYR A 148 -9.11 2.75 -17.65
C TYR A 148 -7.71 3.27 -18.03
N LEU A 149 -6.77 2.37 -18.32
CA LEU A 149 -5.41 2.76 -18.69
C LEU A 149 -5.34 3.47 -20.05
N GLU A 150 -6.15 3.03 -21.01
CA GLU A 150 -6.30 3.71 -22.32
C GLU A 150 -6.84 5.13 -22.14
N LEU A 151 -7.93 5.29 -21.36
CA LEU A 151 -8.52 6.59 -21.09
C LEU A 151 -7.60 7.52 -20.27
N ALA A 152 -6.82 6.93 -19.37
CA ALA A 152 -5.82 7.65 -18.56
C ALA A 152 -4.52 7.95 -19.34
N GLN A 153 -4.38 7.44 -20.56
CA GLN A 153 -3.15 7.49 -21.36
C GLN A 153 -1.91 6.91 -20.64
N ILE A 154 -2.12 5.90 -19.81
CA ILE A 154 -1.05 5.19 -19.10
C ILE A 154 -0.60 3.99 -19.96
N PRO A 155 0.66 3.97 -20.39
CA PRO A 155 1.17 2.83 -21.15
C PRO A 155 1.18 1.56 -20.29
N ALA A 156 0.80 0.43 -20.86
CA ALA A 156 0.79 -0.85 -20.17
C ALA A 156 1.29 -1.99 -21.06
N GLU A 157 2.08 -2.87 -20.48
CA GLU A 157 2.55 -4.09 -21.15
C GLU A 157 1.50 -5.20 -21.04
N TRP A 158 0.53 -5.18 -21.93
CA TRP A 158 -0.63 -6.09 -21.89
C TRP A 158 -0.27 -7.57 -21.94
N GLU A 159 0.80 -7.93 -22.61
CA GLU A 159 1.26 -9.33 -22.64
C GLU A 159 1.72 -9.79 -21.25
N ALA A 160 2.42 -8.94 -20.51
CA ALA A 160 2.84 -9.23 -19.15
C ALA A 160 1.63 -9.32 -18.19
N ILE A 161 0.71 -8.36 -18.28
CA ILE A 161 -0.53 -8.34 -17.50
C ILE A 161 -1.38 -9.59 -17.74
N ALA A 162 -1.53 -9.99 -19.00
CA ALA A 162 -2.34 -11.16 -19.37
C ALA A 162 -1.73 -12.48 -18.86
N LYS A 163 -0.40 -12.56 -18.79
CA LYS A 163 0.34 -13.76 -18.34
C LYS A 163 0.52 -13.81 -16.81
N ALA A 164 0.38 -12.69 -16.11
CA ALA A 164 0.55 -12.64 -14.67
C ALA A 164 -0.48 -13.51 -13.95
N GLU A 165 -0.11 -14.14 -12.86
CA GLU A 165 -1.03 -14.85 -11.98
C GLU A 165 -2.04 -13.87 -11.34
N THR A 166 -3.24 -14.36 -11.06
CA THR A 166 -4.36 -13.48 -10.66
C THR A 166 -4.10 -12.78 -9.32
N GLY A 167 -3.59 -13.48 -8.32
CA GLY A 167 -3.32 -12.92 -7.00
C GLY A 167 -2.24 -11.83 -7.03
N PRO A 168 -1.02 -12.14 -7.51
CA PRO A 168 0.05 -11.14 -7.65
C PRO A 168 -0.36 -9.94 -8.51
N LEU A 169 -1.19 -10.16 -9.56
CA LEU A 169 -1.70 -9.06 -10.37
C LEU A 169 -2.59 -8.11 -9.57
N ILE A 170 -3.59 -8.64 -8.85
CA ILE A 170 -4.51 -7.82 -8.03
C ILE A 170 -3.73 -7.08 -6.94
N THR A 171 -2.79 -7.74 -6.28
CA THR A 171 -1.91 -7.15 -5.27
C THR A 171 -1.09 -5.99 -5.85
N SER A 172 -0.45 -6.20 -6.99
CA SER A 172 0.32 -5.15 -7.67
C SER A 172 -0.56 -3.98 -8.10
N LEU A 173 -1.72 -4.24 -8.69
CA LEU A 173 -2.67 -3.19 -9.10
C LEU A 173 -3.18 -2.38 -7.91
N ALA A 174 -3.48 -3.01 -6.76
CA ALA A 174 -3.89 -2.32 -5.55
C ALA A 174 -2.82 -1.32 -5.09
N MET A 175 -1.54 -1.67 -5.24
CA MET A 175 -0.43 -0.81 -4.83
C MET A 175 -0.14 0.32 -5.82
N ILE A 176 -0.14 0.04 -7.12
CA ILE A 176 0.33 1.00 -8.14
C ILE A 176 -0.76 1.90 -8.72
N CYS A 177 -2.03 1.44 -8.76
CA CYS A 177 -3.11 2.29 -9.30
C CYS A 177 -3.25 3.58 -8.48
N PRO A 178 -3.45 4.74 -9.14
CA PRO A 178 -3.50 6.05 -8.50
C PRO A 178 -4.88 6.32 -7.86
N PHE A 179 -5.32 5.40 -7.01
CA PHE A 179 -6.52 5.56 -6.20
C PHE A 179 -6.27 6.50 -5.02
N GLY A 180 -7.34 7.14 -4.55
CA GLY A 180 -7.29 7.97 -3.35
C GLY A 180 -6.99 7.19 -2.07
N PRO A 181 -6.57 7.87 -0.98
CA PRO A 181 -6.20 7.19 0.26
C PRO A 181 -7.30 6.31 0.84
N SER A 182 -8.56 6.74 0.82
CA SER A 182 -9.70 5.94 1.31
C SER A 182 -9.98 4.72 0.44
N GLU A 183 -9.80 4.83 -0.87
CA GLU A 183 -9.96 3.72 -1.81
C GLU A 183 -8.84 2.68 -1.63
N LYS A 184 -7.61 3.15 -1.46
CA LYS A 184 -6.47 2.28 -1.13
C LYS A 184 -6.65 1.62 0.23
N GLN A 185 -7.19 2.32 1.21
CA GLN A 185 -7.51 1.74 2.51
C GLN A 185 -8.55 0.61 2.39
N ALA A 186 -9.60 0.80 1.61
CA ALA A 186 -10.58 -0.25 1.36
C ALA A 186 -9.95 -1.49 0.71
N LEU A 187 -8.99 -1.32 -0.21
CA LEU A 187 -8.24 -2.43 -0.81
C LEU A 187 -7.34 -3.15 0.20
N LEU A 188 -6.74 -2.42 1.14
CA LEU A 188 -5.92 -2.99 2.21
C LEU A 188 -6.78 -3.78 3.19
N GLU A 189 -7.95 -3.26 3.56
CA GLU A 189 -8.87 -3.85 4.54
C GLU A 189 -9.70 -5.01 4.00
N ALA A 190 -9.73 -5.22 2.69
CA ALA A 190 -10.47 -6.33 2.08
C ALA A 190 -10.14 -7.65 2.77
N HIS A 191 -11.18 -8.40 3.15
CA HIS A 191 -11.04 -9.62 3.94
C HIS A 191 -10.12 -10.64 3.25
N ASP A 192 -10.32 -10.82 1.95
CA ASP A 192 -9.59 -11.78 1.13
C ASP A 192 -9.32 -11.23 -0.28
N LEU A 193 -8.66 -12.03 -1.11
CA LEU A 193 -8.35 -11.67 -2.48
C LEU A 193 -9.60 -11.50 -3.35
N PHE A 194 -10.65 -12.29 -3.10
CA PHE A 194 -11.91 -12.19 -3.84
C PHE A 194 -12.58 -10.83 -3.59
N GLU A 195 -12.70 -10.42 -2.32
CA GLU A 195 -13.24 -9.11 -1.98
C GLU A 195 -12.38 -7.98 -2.54
N ARG A 196 -11.05 -8.09 -2.40
CA ARG A 196 -10.11 -7.11 -2.98
C ARG A 196 -10.28 -6.95 -4.48
N SER A 197 -10.48 -8.07 -5.21
CA SER A 197 -10.72 -8.04 -6.65
C SER A 197 -12.03 -7.32 -7.02
N ARG A 198 -13.08 -7.52 -6.22
CA ARG A 198 -14.38 -6.84 -6.41
C ARG A 198 -14.26 -5.34 -6.18
N ILE A 199 -13.60 -4.93 -5.09
CA ILE A 199 -13.35 -3.53 -4.78
C ILE A 199 -12.52 -2.90 -5.91
N MET A 200 -11.43 -3.56 -6.32
CA MET A 200 -10.58 -3.11 -7.41
C MET A 200 -11.36 -2.88 -8.70
N THR A 201 -12.17 -3.86 -9.11
CA THR A 201 -12.98 -3.77 -10.34
C THR A 201 -13.96 -2.60 -10.24
N ALA A 202 -14.65 -2.45 -9.10
CA ALA A 202 -15.57 -1.35 -8.88
C ALA A 202 -14.89 0.02 -8.94
N LEU A 203 -13.72 0.17 -8.33
CA LEU A 203 -12.95 1.43 -8.35
C LEU A 203 -12.52 1.81 -9.76
N VAL A 204 -12.07 0.84 -10.55
CA VAL A 204 -11.69 1.05 -11.95
C VAL A 204 -12.90 1.45 -12.78
N GLU A 205 -14.03 0.74 -12.65
CA GLU A 205 -15.28 1.06 -13.36
C GLU A 205 -15.83 2.44 -12.97
N MET A 206 -15.81 2.81 -11.69
CA MET A 206 -16.21 4.14 -11.22
C MET A 206 -15.31 5.24 -11.79
N SER A 207 -14.00 5.01 -11.83
CA SER A 207 -13.04 5.95 -12.41
C SER A 207 -13.30 6.18 -13.92
N LEU A 208 -13.69 5.14 -14.64
CA LEU A 208 -14.13 5.24 -16.05
C LEU A 208 -15.37 6.11 -16.20
N LEU A 209 -16.38 5.91 -15.35
CA LEU A 209 -17.62 6.67 -15.38
C LEU A 209 -17.38 8.16 -15.08
N HIS A 210 -16.59 8.47 -14.05
CA HIS A 210 -16.25 9.85 -13.71
C HIS A 210 -15.51 10.57 -14.83
N ARG A 211 -14.55 9.93 -15.47
CA ARG A 211 -13.82 10.53 -16.61
C ARG A 211 -14.69 10.69 -17.86
N ALA A 212 -15.59 9.75 -18.11
CA ALA A 212 -16.55 9.86 -19.21
C ALA A 212 -17.58 10.98 -19.00
N SER A 213 -17.91 11.27 -17.73
CA SER A 213 -18.88 12.33 -17.37
C SER A 213 -18.22 13.71 -17.26
N GLY A 214 -16.94 13.79 -16.86
CA GLY A 214 -16.20 15.06 -16.67
C GLY A 214 -15.52 15.61 -17.91
N GLY A 215 -15.56 14.93 -19.03
CA GLY A 215 -14.99 15.40 -20.30
C GLY A 215 -15.83 16.47 -21.03
N GLY A 216 -16.86 17.03 -20.38
CA GLY A 216 -17.81 17.98 -20.98
C GLY A 216 -17.67 19.45 -20.58
N ASP A 217 -16.87 19.81 -19.58
CA ASP A 217 -16.87 21.17 -19.02
C ASP A 217 -15.48 21.79 -18.79
N GLU A 218 -14.61 21.82 -19.82
CA GLU A 218 -13.48 22.78 -19.85
C GLU A 218 -13.20 23.26 -21.28
N GLN A 219 -14.19 23.93 -21.89
CA GLN A 219 -13.97 24.92 -22.94
C GLN A 219 -14.95 26.07 -22.72
N GLY A 220 -14.58 26.99 -21.86
CA GLY A 220 -15.33 28.22 -21.65
C GLY A 220 -14.43 29.27 -21.04
N GLY A 221 -13.89 30.13 -21.92
CA GLY A 221 -12.91 31.17 -21.71
C GLY A 221 -13.08 32.01 -20.44
N ASP A 222 -11.99 32.57 -20.02
CA ASP A 222 -12.00 33.99 -19.67
C ASP A 222 -10.65 34.64 -19.96
N ASP A 223 -10.69 35.37 -21.05
CA ASP A 223 -9.72 36.40 -21.43
C ASP A 223 -9.91 37.59 -20.47
N HIS A 224 -9.04 37.76 -19.49
CA HIS A 224 -8.95 39.02 -18.76
C HIS A 224 -7.52 39.54 -18.75
N GLN A 225 -7.29 40.37 -19.78
CA GLN A 225 -6.31 41.47 -19.74
C GLN A 225 -6.49 42.28 -18.45
N ILE A 226 -5.40 42.50 -17.73
CA ILE A 226 -5.31 43.59 -16.77
C ILE A 226 -4.00 44.34 -16.97
N HIS A 227 -4.19 45.63 -17.01
CA HIS A 227 -3.23 46.71 -17.06
C HIS A 227 -2.14 46.67 -15.99
#